data_3a6c6217cae73e169aa7c327ec3c3f1d
#
_entry.id   3a6c6217cae73e169aa7c327ec3c3f1d
#
_cell.length_a   1.000
_cell.length_b   1.000
_cell.length_c   1.000
_cell.angle_alpha   90.00
_cell.angle_beta   90.00
_cell.angle_gamma   90.00
#
_symmetry.space_group_name_H-M   'P 1'
#
loop_
_entity.id
_entity.type
_entity.pdbx_description
1 polymer ?
#
loop_
_entity_poly.entity_id
_entity_poly.type
_entity_poly.pdbx_seq_one_letter_code
_entity_poly.pdbx_strand_id
1 'polypeptide(L)'
;MRLYITDISDVTEDMFNTGKMLVPEYRQEKIDRYQYMEDKRRSLVAGLLLNYATKDYEAGNYIAHNYITGNCVDKNYLIEASKREIENIQAGHLWESNSEYDIDINKLISGYDKAYDYDIKLTANNKPEYADKNIHFNLSHTGDYVVCAISENAVGVDIEHTRKNYLKVARRFFTDNECRWIGEDENRFLRIWTLKEAYSKYTGQGIALTISDTEFRYEKNNKGEDIINGYINKDKITN
;
A
#
# COMPACT_ATOMS: atom_id res chain seq x y z
N MET A 1 4.88 2.88 -12.42
CA MET A 1 4.19 2.92 -11.13
C MET A 1 4.85 3.94 -10.22
N ARG A 2 4.07 4.59 -9.34
CA ARG A 2 4.56 5.48 -8.28
C ARG A 2 3.96 5.09 -6.94
N LEU A 3 4.74 5.27 -5.89
CA LEU A 3 4.34 5.08 -4.51
C LEU A 3 4.43 6.41 -3.78
N TYR A 4 3.43 6.75 -3.00
CA TYR A 4 3.35 7.94 -2.18
C TYR A 4 3.07 7.49 -0.75
N ILE A 5 3.78 8.08 0.20
CA ILE A 5 3.64 7.78 1.64
C ILE A 5 3.45 9.11 2.37
N THR A 6 2.69 9.11 3.43
CA THR A 6 2.57 10.25 4.34
C THR A 6 2.42 9.78 5.78
N ASP A 7 3.04 10.49 6.69
CA ASP A 7 2.86 10.39 8.14
C ASP A 7 1.68 11.27 8.55
N ILE A 8 0.79 10.74 9.37
CA ILE A 8 -0.42 11.43 9.84
C ILE A 8 -0.39 11.76 11.33
N SER A 9 0.75 11.52 12.01
CA SER A 9 0.90 11.77 13.46
C SER A 9 0.61 13.21 13.84
N ASP A 10 0.98 14.15 12.96
CA ASP A 10 0.85 15.60 13.17
C ASP A 10 -0.48 16.20 12.66
N VAL A 11 -1.43 15.37 12.23
CA VAL A 11 -2.74 15.87 11.77
C VAL A 11 -3.51 16.49 12.92
N THR A 12 -3.59 17.83 12.94
CA THR A 12 -4.37 18.60 13.91
C THR A 12 -5.86 18.56 13.60
N GLU A 13 -6.69 19.03 14.53
CA GLU A 13 -8.13 19.15 14.32
C GLU A 13 -8.47 20.15 13.21
N ASP A 14 -7.76 21.26 13.14
CA ASP A 14 -7.93 22.27 12.08
C ASP A 14 -7.59 21.71 10.71
N MET A 15 -6.48 20.98 10.60
CA MET A 15 -6.09 20.26 9.38
C MET A 15 -7.13 19.22 8.98
N PHE A 16 -7.67 18.48 9.95
CA PHE A 16 -8.72 17.50 9.69
C PHE A 16 -9.98 18.16 9.13
N ASN A 17 -10.46 19.23 9.77
CA ASN A 17 -11.67 19.95 9.35
C ASN A 17 -11.50 20.59 7.96
N THR A 18 -10.36 21.24 7.72
CA THR A 18 -10.03 21.84 6.41
C THR A 18 -9.91 20.75 5.33
N GLY A 19 -9.14 19.69 5.61
CA GLY A 19 -8.92 18.61 4.66
C GLY A 19 -10.20 17.85 4.30
N LYS A 20 -11.15 17.73 5.24
CA LYS A 20 -12.41 17.06 4.98
C LYS A 20 -13.23 17.73 3.88
N MET A 21 -13.13 19.04 3.73
CA MET A 21 -13.79 19.78 2.64
C MET A 21 -13.12 19.56 1.27
N LEU A 22 -11.90 19.01 1.25
CA LEU A 22 -11.10 18.78 0.04
C LEU A 22 -11.25 17.37 -0.54
N VAL A 23 -12.01 16.51 0.13
CA VAL A 23 -12.31 15.17 -0.38
C VAL A 23 -13.74 15.08 -0.90
N PRO A 24 -14.03 14.19 -1.88
CA PRO A 24 -15.38 14.01 -2.41
C PRO A 24 -16.41 13.61 -1.35
N GLU A 25 -17.68 13.96 -1.57
CA GLU A 25 -18.78 13.73 -0.62
C GLU A 25 -18.87 12.29 -0.12
N TYR A 26 -18.78 11.30 -1.02
CA TYR A 26 -18.80 9.89 -0.63
C TYR A 26 -17.69 9.53 0.37
N ARG A 27 -16.53 10.22 0.28
CA ARG A 27 -15.42 10.05 1.22
C ARG A 27 -15.72 10.73 2.55
N GLN A 28 -16.32 11.91 2.53
CA GLN A 28 -16.76 12.60 3.74
C GLN A 28 -17.74 11.73 4.53
N GLU A 29 -18.75 11.17 3.86
CA GLU A 29 -19.70 10.24 4.46
C GLU A 29 -19.01 8.99 5.05
N LYS A 30 -18.02 8.44 4.34
CA LYS A 30 -17.24 7.31 4.84
C LYS A 30 -16.48 7.66 6.11
N ILE A 31 -15.85 8.85 6.17
CA ILE A 31 -15.15 9.38 7.33
C ILE A 31 -16.10 9.50 8.52
N ASP A 32 -17.32 10.01 8.31
CA ASP A 32 -18.30 10.20 9.38
C ASP A 32 -18.78 8.90 10.01
N ARG A 33 -18.78 7.81 9.26
CA ARG A 33 -19.19 6.48 9.75
C ARG A 33 -18.19 5.84 10.71
N TYR A 34 -16.93 6.27 10.71
CA TYR A 34 -15.94 5.72 11.64
C TYR A 34 -16.21 6.19 13.07
N GLN A 35 -16.02 5.29 14.02
CA GLN A 35 -16.21 5.57 15.44
C GLN A 35 -14.98 6.28 16.04
N TYR A 36 -13.78 5.83 15.67
CA TYR A 36 -12.53 6.32 16.25
C TYR A 36 -11.89 7.40 15.39
N MET A 37 -11.30 8.41 16.04
CA MET A 37 -10.69 9.55 15.36
C MET A 37 -9.49 9.17 14.52
N GLU A 38 -8.72 8.15 14.95
CA GLU A 38 -7.60 7.62 14.20
C GLU A 38 -8.04 7.05 12.85
N ASP A 39 -9.15 6.32 12.80
CA ASP A 39 -9.70 5.78 11.54
C ASP A 39 -10.24 6.89 10.64
N LYS A 40 -10.83 7.93 11.23
CA LYS A 40 -11.26 9.13 10.50
C LYS A 40 -10.08 9.82 9.86
N ARG A 41 -8.97 10.03 10.60
CA ARG A 41 -7.74 10.64 10.09
C ARG A 41 -7.13 9.82 8.96
N ARG A 42 -6.99 8.50 9.14
CA ARG A 42 -6.48 7.59 8.09
C ARG A 42 -7.33 7.67 6.82
N SER A 43 -8.66 7.62 6.97
CA SER A 43 -9.58 7.70 5.84
C SER A 43 -9.51 9.04 5.12
N LEU A 44 -9.41 10.15 5.86
CA LEU A 44 -9.25 11.47 5.29
C LEU A 44 -7.95 11.57 4.49
N VAL A 45 -6.83 11.24 5.15
CA VAL A 45 -5.51 11.39 4.52
C VAL A 45 -5.35 10.44 3.33
N ALA A 46 -5.95 9.25 3.37
CA ALA A 46 -5.99 8.36 2.19
C ALA A 46 -6.71 9.01 1.00
N GLY A 47 -7.76 9.80 1.24
CA GLY A 47 -8.43 10.57 0.18
C GLY A 47 -7.58 11.73 -0.35
N LEU A 48 -6.97 12.50 0.55
CA LEU A 48 -6.09 13.61 0.18
C LEU A 48 -4.84 13.12 -0.59
N LEU A 49 -4.23 12.04 -0.10
CA LEU A 49 -3.07 11.43 -0.74
C LEU A 49 -3.41 10.88 -2.13
N LEU A 50 -4.59 10.28 -2.30
CA LEU A 50 -5.07 9.83 -3.62
C LEU A 50 -5.25 11.02 -4.57
N ASN A 51 -5.83 12.14 -4.10
CA ASN A 51 -5.98 13.36 -4.89
C ASN A 51 -4.62 13.88 -5.35
N TYR A 52 -3.68 14.00 -4.42
CA TYR A 52 -2.32 14.45 -4.71
C TYR A 52 -1.63 13.52 -5.72
N ALA A 53 -1.60 12.23 -5.42
CA ALA A 53 -0.94 11.21 -6.23
C ALA A 53 -1.50 11.17 -7.66
N THR A 54 -2.82 11.32 -7.82
CA THR A 54 -3.47 11.34 -9.13
C THR A 54 -3.02 12.53 -9.96
N LYS A 55 -3.08 13.73 -9.38
CA LYS A 55 -2.63 14.96 -10.07
C LYS A 55 -1.16 14.92 -10.43
N ASP A 56 -0.31 14.50 -9.51
CA ASP A 56 1.12 14.39 -9.73
C ASP A 56 1.46 13.37 -10.83
N TYR A 57 0.74 12.26 -10.83
CA TYR A 57 0.89 11.23 -11.87
C TYR A 57 0.45 11.75 -13.25
N GLU A 58 -0.72 12.41 -13.35
CA GLU A 58 -1.27 12.96 -14.59
C GLU A 58 -0.45 14.16 -15.13
N ALA A 59 0.11 14.97 -14.25
CA ALA A 59 0.99 16.08 -14.63
C ALA A 59 2.30 15.62 -15.28
N GLY A 60 2.57 14.32 -15.26
CA GLY A 60 3.79 13.78 -15.86
C GLY A 60 5.06 14.30 -15.19
N ASN A 61 5.01 14.70 -13.93
CA ASN A 61 6.16 15.15 -13.15
C ASN A 61 7.17 14.01 -12.96
N TYR A 62 7.53 13.38 -14.07
CA TYR A 62 8.48 12.28 -14.15
C TYR A 62 9.90 12.81 -13.94
N ILE A 63 10.36 12.81 -12.73
CA ILE A 63 11.75 12.43 -12.52
C ILE A 63 11.72 10.89 -12.57
N ALA A 64 12.17 10.33 -13.68
CA ALA A 64 12.33 8.89 -13.82
C ALA A 64 13.42 8.43 -12.87
N HIS A 65 13.10 8.26 -11.62
CA HIS A 65 13.96 7.52 -10.72
C HIS A 65 13.79 6.06 -11.06
N ASN A 66 14.85 5.51 -11.65
CA ASN A 66 15.03 4.09 -11.79
C ASN A 66 15.03 3.46 -10.39
N TYR A 67 13.82 3.14 -9.90
CA TYR A 67 13.72 2.23 -8.79
C TYR A 67 14.33 0.93 -9.23
N ILE A 68 15.52 0.66 -8.77
CA ILE A 68 16.06 -0.68 -8.75
C ILE A 68 15.24 -1.42 -7.70
N THR A 69 14.05 -1.78 -8.08
CA THR A 69 13.41 -2.93 -7.51
C THR A 69 14.34 -4.08 -7.78
N GLY A 70 14.92 -4.65 -6.74
CA GLY A 70 15.63 -5.89 -6.89
C GLY A 70 14.72 -6.87 -7.62
N ASN A 71 15.07 -7.22 -8.86
CA ASN A 71 14.45 -8.19 -9.75
C ASN A 71 12.93 -8.30 -9.62
N CYS A 72 12.22 -7.28 -10.12
CA CYS A 72 10.80 -7.36 -10.32
C CYS A 72 10.54 -8.30 -11.48
N VAL A 73 9.84 -9.38 -11.22
CA VAL A 73 9.24 -10.22 -12.22
C VAL A 73 8.26 -9.33 -13.00
N ASP A 74 8.51 -9.25 -14.30
CA ASP A 74 7.81 -8.49 -15.34
C ASP A 74 6.31 -8.19 -15.08
N LYS A 75 5.95 -6.92 -15.20
CA LYS A 75 4.64 -6.33 -15.56
C LYS A 75 3.42 -6.48 -14.64
N ASN A 76 3.37 -7.33 -13.66
CA ASN A 76 2.31 -7.37 -12.63
C ASN A 76 2.91 -6.98 -11.29
N TYR A 77 2.91 -5.69 -10.98
CA TYR A 77 3.58 -5.13 -9.83
C TYR A 77 2.87 -5.50 -8.52
N LEU A 78 3.35 -6.57 -7.90
CA LEU A 78 3.32 -6.65 -6.45
C LEU A 78 4.40 -5.67 -5.98
N ILE A 79 4.01 -4.56 -5.38
CA ILE A 79 4.97 -3.70 -4.73
C ILE A 79 5.41 -4.40 -3.45
N GLU A 80 6.58 -5.00 -3.51
CA GLU A 80 7.47 -4.86 -2.39
C GLU A 80 7.74 -3.35 -2.31
N ALA A 81 7.11 -2.63 -1.39
CA ALA A 81 7.66 -1.35 -0.96
C ALA A 81 9.14 -1.63 -0.72
N SER A 82 10.03 -0.86 -1.30
CA SER A 82 11.40 -1.31 -1.47
C SER A 82 11.92 -1.87 -0.16
N LYS A 83 12.61 -3.02 -0.19
CA LYS A 83 13.13 -3.69 1.03
C LYS A 83 13.82 -2.73 2.00
N ARG A 84 14.48 -1.73 1.44
CA ARG A 84 15.20 -0.69 2.19
C ARG A 84 14.28 0.26 2.94
N GLU A 85 13.12 0.53 2.41
CA GLU A 85 12.19 1.53 2.95
C GLU A 85 11.33 0.95 4.05
N ILE A 86 10.85 -0.29 3.91
CA ILE A 86 10.18 -1.01 5.00
C ILE A 86 11.19 -1.40 6.09
N GLU A 87 12.41 -1.80 5.73
CA GLU A 87 13.48 -2.06 6.71
C GLU A 87 13.84 -0.81 7.52
N ASN A 88 13.85 0.37 6.90
CA ASN A 88 14.06 1.64 7.59
C ASN A 88 12.89 2.01 8.49
N ILE A 89 11.65 1.82 8.05
CA ILE A 89 10.44 2.04 8.86
C ILE A 89 10.40 1.05 10.04
N GLN A 90 10.70 -0.23 9.81
CA GLN A 90 10.71 -1.28 10.85
C GLN A 90 11.92 -1.21 11.79
N ALA A 91 13.03 -0.64 11.36
CA ALA A 91 14.22 -0.45 12.19
C ALA A 91 14.13 0.81 13.09
N GLY A 92 13.01 1.53 13.06
CA GLY A 92 12.85 2.78 13.81
C GLY A 92 13.75 3.91 13.31
N HIS A 93 14.36 3.73 12.16
CA HIS A 93 15.02 4.83 11.45
C HIS A 93 13.91 5.65 10.79
N LEU A 94 13.54 6.74 11.45
CA LEU A 94 12.78 7.81 10.84
C LEU A 94 13.39 8.12 9.47
N TRP A 95 12.55 8.20 8.44
CA TRP A 95 12.93 8.77 7.16
C TRP A 95 13.74 10.02 7.43
N GLU A 96 14.92 10.09 6.86
CA GLU A 96 15.52 11.41 6.67
C GLU A 96 14.53 12.19 5.82
N SER A 97 14.04 13.32 6.34
CA SER A 97 12.93 14.15 5.87
C SER A 97 13.10 14.78 4.48
N ASN A 98 13.79 14.10 3.57
CA ASN A 98 14.10 14.55 2.21
C ASN A 98 13.83 13.47 1.14
N SER A 99 13.06 12.42 1.43
CA SER A 99 12.69 11.50 0.38
C SER A 99 11.51 12.07 -0.41
N GLU A 100 11.59 12.07 -1.74
CA GLU A 100 10.54 12.52 -2.66
C GLU A 100 9.21 11.76 -2.52
N TYR A 101 9.14 10.81 -1.60
CA TYR A 101 8.00 9.91 -1.31
C TYR A 101 7.21 10.29 -0.09
N ASP A 102 7.86 10.97 0.84
CA ASP A 102 7.23 11.45 2.05
C ASP A 102 6.52 12.78 1.73
N ILE A 103 5.22 12.70 1.61
CA ILE A 103 4.40 13.85 1.29
C ILE A 103 3.93 14.48 2.60
N ASP A 104 4.43 15.66 2.89
CA ASP A 104 3.98 16.47 4.02
C ASP A 104 2.47 16.71 3.97
N ILE A 105 1.79 16.48 5.09
CA ILE A 105 0.34 16.66 5.22
C ILE A 105 -0.10 18.09 4.87
N ASN A 106 0.72 19.11 5.15
CA ASN A 106 0.43 20.48 4.78
C ASN A 106 0.38 20.65 3.25
N LYS A 107 1.23 19.93 2.52
CA LYS A 107 1.23 19.93 1.05
C LYS A 107 -0.04 19.29 0.50
N LEU A 108 -0.57 18.25 1.17
CA LEU A 108 -1.82 17.63 0.80
C LEU A 108 -3.03 18.54 1.00
N ILE A 109 -2.99 19.43 2.00
CA ILE A 109 -4.08 20.35 2.31
C ILE A 109 -3.95 21.66 1.52
N SER A 110 -2.75 22.26 1.46
CA SER A 110 -2.54 23.55 0.83
C SER A 110 -2.55 23.54 -0.70
N GLY A 111 -2.35 22.37 -1.28
CA GLY A 111 -2.29 22.21 -2.75
C GLY A 111 -3.65 22.22 -3.46
N TYR A 112 -4.76 22.45 -2.74
CA TYR A 112 -6.12 22.33 -3.30
C TYR A 112 -7.05 23.46 -2.88
N ASP A 113 -7.67 24.10 -3.87
CA ASP A 113 -8.73 25.08 -3.65
C ASP A 113 -10.13 24.43 -3.54
N LYS A 114 -10.27 23.17 -3.96
CA LYS A 114 -11.51 22.41 -3.93
C LYS A 114 -11.26 20.91 -3.97
N ALA A 115 -12.30 20.14 -3.61
CA ALA A 115 -12.30 18.68 -3.79
C ALA A 115 -11.92 18.29 -5.23
N TYR A 116 -11.06 17.30 -5.37
CA TYR A 116 -10.69 16.76 -6.67
C TYR A 116 -11.83 15.89 -7.18
N ASP A 117 -12.29 16.19 -8.38
CA ASP A 117 -13.42 15.51 -9.01
C ASP A 117 -12.88 14.37 -9.89
N TYR A 118 -13.09 13.14 -9.44
CA TYR A 118 -12.88 11.91 -10.20
C TYR A 118 -13.94 10.89 -9.78
N ASP A 119 -14.42 10.15 -10.75
CA ASP A 119 -15.40 9.10 -10.52
C ASP A 119 -14.73 7.83 -10.01
N ILE A 120 -15.20 7.34 -8.85
CA ILE A 120 -14.80 6.06 -8.29
C ILE A 120 -15.97 5.09 -8.39
N LYS A 121 -15.73 3.98 -9.07
CA LYS A 121 -16.63 2.82 -9.07
C LYS A 121 -16.08 1.73 -8.16
N LEU A 122 -16.97 0.90 -7.65
CA LEU A 122 -16.60 -0.32 -6.95
C LEU A 122 -16.71 -1.52 -7.89
N THR A 123 -15.70 -2.37 -7.89
CA THR A 123 -15.79 -3.67 -8.56
C THR A 123 -16.79 -4.57 -7.83
N ALA A 124 -17.11 -5.74 -8.41
CA ALA A 124 -17.96 -6.74 -7.78
C ALA A 124 -17.48 -7.17 -6.37
N ASN A 125 -16.19 -7.04 -6.12
CA ASN A 125 -15.56 -7.36 -4.83
C ASN A 125 -15.28 -6.12 -3.97
N ASN A 126 -15.95 -5.00 -4.25
CA ASN A 126 -15.80 -3.73 -3.53
C ASN A 126 -14.39 -3.08 -3.60
N LYS A 127 -13.54 -3.46 -4.55
CA LYS A 127 -12.30 -2.75 -4.81
C LYS A 127 -12.62 -1.42 -5.49
N PRO A 128 -12.15 -0.28 -4.97
CA PRO A 128 -12.35 1.01 -5.63
C PRO A 128 -11.41 1.15 -6.84
N GLU A 129 -11.96 1.63 -7.94
CA GLU A 129 -11.26 1.91 -9.19
C GLU A 129 -11.77 3.21 -9.80
N TYR A 130 -10.95 3.89 -10.60
CA TYR A 130 -11.44 5.01 -11.41
C TYR A 130 -12.45 4.50 -12.45
N ALA A 131 -13.53 5.24 -12.62
CA ALA A 131 -14.51 4.95 -13.65
C ALA A 131 -14.15 5.58 -15.01
N ASP A 132 -13.41 6.70 -14.96
CA ASP A 132 -13.16 7.61 -16.07
C ASP A 132 -11.67 7.73 -16.46
N LYS A 133 -10.75 7.04 -15.75
CA LYS A 133 -9.30 7.13 -15.97
C LYS A 133 -8.71 5.78 -16.35
N ASN A 134 -7.71 5.82 -17.23
CA ASN A 134 -6.94 4.63 -17.63
C ASN A 134 -5.67 4.45 -16.76
N ILE A 135 -5.83 4.69 -15.46
CA ILE A 135 -4.82 4.44 -14.44
C ILE A 135 -5.45 3.69 -13.28
N HIS A 136 -4.63 2.96 -12.54
CA HIS A 136 -5.04 2.17 -11.39
C HIS A 136 -4.41 2.73 -10.13
N PHE A 137 -5.12 2.61 -9.02
CA PHE A 137 -4.59 2.96 -7.72
C PHE A 137 -4.88 1.89 -6.68
N ASN A 138 -4.13 1.91 -5.61
CA ASN A 138 -4.42 1.15 -4.41
C ASN A 138 -3.94 1.91 -3.18
N LEU A 139 -4.63 1.73 -2.07
CA LEU A 139 -4.39 2.42 -0.80
C LEU A 139 -4.20 1.41 0.33
N SER A 140 -3.29 1.71 1.23
CA SER A 140 -3.16 1.02 2.51
C SER A 140 -2.79 2.00 3.62
N HIS A 141 -3.00 1.58 4.86
CA HIS A 141 -2.62 2.36 6.03
C HIS A 141 -2.38 1.45 7.24
N THR A 142 -1.45 1.83 8.08
CA THR A 142 -1.18 1.19 9.37
C THR A 142 -0.58 2.19 10.35
N GLY A 143 -0.97 2.14 11.64
CA GLY A 143 -0.51 3.13 12.61
C GLY A 143 -0.75 4.56 12.11
N ASP A 144 0.32 5.33 12.03
CA ASP A 144 0.31 6.72 11.56
C ASP A 144 0.75 6.89 10.10
N TYR A 145 0.78 5.80 9.31
CA TYR A 145 1.18 5.86 7.92
C TYR A 145 0.03 5.55 6.98
N VAL A 146 -0.02 6.30 5.88
CA VAL A 146 -0.91 6.08 4.74
C VAL A 146 -0.08 5.99 3.48
N VAL A 147 -0.36 5.00 2.63
CA VAL A 147 0.33 4.79 1.36
C VAL A 147 -0.67 4.75 0.20
N CYS A 148 -0.26 5.29 -0.93
CA CYS A 148 -0.98 5.25 -2.20
C CYS A 148 -0.03 4.80 -3.31
N ALA A 149 -0.45 3.79 -4.06
CA ALA A 149 0.22 3.38 -5.29
C ALA A 149 -0.62 3.77 -6.50
N ILE A 150 0.01 4.32 -7.54
CA ILE A 150 -0.61 4.64 -8.84
C ILE A 150 0.21 4.02 -9.96
N SER A 151 -0.48 3.44 -10.97
CA SER A 151 0.14 2.76 -12.09
C SER A 151 -0.79 2.75 -13.32
N GLU A 152 -0.22 2.61 -14.52
CA GLU A 152 -0.97 2.29 -15.75
C GLU A 152 -1.50 0.86 -15.74
N ASN A 153 -0.94 -0.01 -14.93
CA ASN A 153 -1.38 -1.39 -14.79
C ASN A 153 -2.06 -1.58 -13.43
N ALA A 154 -2.85 -2.63 -13.30
CA ALA A 154 -3.41 -3.01 -12.01
C ALA A 154 -2.34 -3.07 -10.93
N VAL A 155 -2.67 -2.63 -9.72
CA VAL A 155 -1.72 -2.50 -8.62
C VAL A 155 -2.38 -2.87 -7.29
N GLY A 156 -1.59 -3.45 -6.39
CA GLY A 156 -1.95 -3.65 -5.01
C GLY A 156 -0.81 -3.19 -4.11
N VAL A 157 -1.10 -2.53 -3.02
CA VAL A 157 -0.14 -2.07 -2.03
C VAL A 157 -0.60 -2.41 -0.63
N ASP A 158 0.33 -2.78 0.21
CA ASP A 158 0.07 -2.94 1.63
C ASP A 158 1.22 -2.39 2.46
N ILE A 159 0.90 -1.93 3.65
CA ILE A 159 1.83 -1.50 4.68
C ILE A 159 1.34 -2.05 6.01
N GLU A 160 2.24 -2.67 6.75
CA GLU A 160 1.95 -3.27 8.05
C GLU A 160 3.01 -2.91 9.08
N HIS A 161 2.58 -2.94 10.31
CA HIS A 161 3.39 -2.66 11.48
C HIS A 161 3.28 -3.89 12.42
N THR A 162 3.83 -3.89 13.60
CA THR A 162 3.87 -5.04 14.49
C THR A 162 2.50 -5.70 14.70
N ARG A 163 2.46 -7.03 14.76
CA ARG A 163 1.21 -7.78 14.92
C ARG A 163 1.27 -8.76 16.08
N LYS A 164 0.41 -8.56 17.06
CA LYS A 164 0.26 -9.52 18.15
C LYS A 164 -0.19 -10.90 17.65
N ASN A 165 0.33 -11.96 18.25
CA ASN A 165 -0.02 -13.34 17.93
C ASN A 165 0.27 -13.77 16.48
N TYR A 166 1.24 -13.15 15.81
CA TYR A 166 1.58 -13.41 14.40
C TYR A 166 1.87 -14.90 14.12
N LEU A 167 2.51 -15.64 15.03
CA LEU A 167 2.77 -17.08 14.87
C LEU A 167 1.47 -17.90 14.77
N LYS A 168 0.40 -17.53 15.51
CA LYS A 168 -0.89 -18.21 15.39
C LYS A 168 -1.54 -17.95 14.03
N VAL A 169 -1.40 -16.73 13.52
CA VAL A 169 -1.89 -16.35 12.19
C VAL A 169 -1.12 -17.11 11.11
N ALA A 170 0.22 -17.13 11.19
CA ALA A 170 1.04 -17.88 10.24
C ALA A 170 0.65 -19.37 10.19
N ARG A 171 0.61 -20.03 11.35
CA ARG A 171 0.26 -21.46 11.43
C ARG A 171 -1.14 -21.80 10.90
N ARG A 172 -2.05 -20.84 10.91
CA ARG A 172 -3.42 -21.03 10.45
C ARG A 172 -3.60 -20.82 8.95
N PHE A 173 -2.86 -19.89 8.38
CA PHE A 173 -3.16 -19.37 7.05
C PHE A 173 -2.00 -19.49 6.04
N PHE A 174 -0.78 -19.68 6.50
CA PHE A 174 0.39 -19.70 5.62
C PHE A 174 0.79 -21.14 5.30
N THR A 175 1.52 -21.30 4.20
CA THR A 175 2.03 -22.61 3.81
C THR A 175 3.15 -23.09 4.76
N ASP A 176 3.43 -24.38 4.74
CA ASP A 176 4.53 -24.96 5.53
C ASP A 176 5.89 -24.35 5.16
N ASN A 177 6.09 -23.99 3.88
CA ASN A 177 7.32 -23.35 3.41
C ASN A 177 7.46 -21.93 4.00
N GLU A 178 6.39 -21.15 3.95
CA GLU A 178 6.35 -19.81 4.55
C GLU A 178 6.56 -19.88 6.07
N CYS A 179 5.86 -20.79 6.75
CA CYS A 179 6.02 -20.98 8.20
C CYS A 179 7.46 -21.37 8.57
N ARG A 180 8.10 -22.25 7.80
CA ARG A 180 9.51 -22.60 8.03
C ARG A 180 10.45 -21.43 7.80
N TRP A 181 10.20 -20.62 6.76
CA TRP A 181 11.01 -19.44 6.49
C TRP A 181 10.83 -18.35 7.56
N ILE A 182 9.62 -18.15 8.06
CA ILE A 182 9.31 -17.21 9.13
C ILE A 182 10.00 -17.62 10.43
N GLY A 183 9.92 -18.90 10.80
CA GLY A 183 10.40 -19.36 12.10
C GLY A 183 9.71 -18.61 13.24
N GLU A 184 10.48 -17.88 14.04
CA GLU A 184 10.00 -17.01 15.12
C GLU A 184 10.29 -15.52 14.84
N ASP A 185 10.63 -15.17 13.61
CA ASP A 185 10.97 -13.81 13.19
C ASP A 185 9.71 -13.05 12.75
N GLU A 186 9.32 -12.05 13.55
CA GLU A 186 8.16 -11.21 13.28
C GLU A 186 8.32 -10.41 11.97
N ASN A 187 9.53 -9.94 11.66
CA ASN A 187 9.77 -9.20 10.42
C ASN A 187 9.57 -10.08 9.19
N ARG A 188 9.99 -11.34 9.25
CA ARG A 188 9.71 -12.29 8.17
C ARG A 188 8.22 -12.58 8.03
N PHE A 189 7.51 -12.69 9.17
CA PHE A 189 6.05 -12.82 9.12
C PHE A 189 5.41 -11.61 8.44
N LEU A 190 5.77 -10.38 8.86
CA LEU A 190 5.23 -9.15 8.30
C LEU A 190 5.49 -9.06 6.78
N ARG A 191 6.67 -9.47 6.32
CA ARG A 191 6.98 -9.50 4.88
C ARG A 191 6.02 -10.40 4.09
N ILE A 192 5.81 -11.64 4.56
CA ILE A 192 4.86 -12.56 3.88
C ILE A 192 3.42 -12.03 3.99
N TRP A 193 3.04 -11.52 5.15
CA TRP A 193 1.70 -10.97 5.37
C TRP A 193 1.42 -9.81 4.42
N THR A 194 2.31 -8.82 4.36
CA THR A 194 2.18 -7.64 3.50
C THR A 194 2.10 -8.03 2.01
N LEU A 195 2.90 -9.01 1.57
CA LEU A 195 2.82 -9.52 0.20
C LEU A 195 1.46 -10.16 -0.10
N LYS A 196 0.92 -10.96 0.82
CA LYS A 196 -0.40 -11.59 0.65
C LYS A 196 -1.53 -10.56 0.64
N GLU A 197 -1.49 -9.56 1.52
CA GLU A 197 -2.44 -8.45 1.53
C GLU A 197 -2.35 -7.61 0.25
N ALA A 198 -1.15 -7.26 -0.20
CA ALA A 198 -0.95 -6.52 -1.44
C ALA A 198 -1.48 -7.31 -2.65
N TYR A 199 -1.21 -8.62 -2.70
CA TYR A 199 -1.75 -9.50 -3.76
C TYR A 199 -3.27 -9.58 -3.71
N SER A 200 -3.84 -9.72 -2.52
CA SER A 200 -5.30 -9.72 -2.32
C SER A 200 -5.95 -8.41 -2.82
N LYS A 201 -5.31 -7.28 -2.53
CA LYS A 201 -5.75 -5.95 -3.00
C LYS A 201 -5.56 -5.79 -4.52
N TYR A 202 -4.48 -6.35 -5.07
CA TYR A 202 -4.25 -6.38 -6.51
C TYR A 202 -5.37 -7.12 -7.24
N THR A 203 -5.70 -8.35 -6.82
CA THR A 203 -6.76 -9.15 -7.44
C THR A 203 -8.16 -8.65 -7.11
N GLY A 204 -8.32 -7.92 -6.01
CA GLY A 204 -9.62 -7.49 -5.48
C GLY A 204 -10.46 -8.63 -4.90
N GLN A 205 -9.91 -9.84 -4.75
CA GLN A 205 -10.68 -11.00 -4.26
C GLN A 205 -10.86 -11.04 -2.73
N GLY A 206 -10.06 -10.25 -2.01
CA GLY A 206 -10.04 -10.22 -0.55
C GLY A 206 -9.13 -11.30 0.04
N ILE A 207 -8.52 -10.98 1.19
CA ILE A 207 -7.50 -11.81 1.84
C ILE A 207 -8.00 -13.21 2.20
N ALA A 208 -9.26 -13.36 2.56
CA ALA A 208 -9.83 -14.64 2.94
C ALA A 208 -9.80 -15.69 1.82
N LEU A 209 -9.87 -15.26 0.56
CA LEU A 209 -9.83 -16.14 -0.61
C LEU A 209 -8.40 -16.36 -1.13
N THR A 210 -7.52 -15.39 -0.93
CA THR A 210 -6.18 -15.43 -1.53
C THR A 210 -5.09 -15.94 -0.60
N ILE A 211 -5.29 -15.88 0.72
CA ILE A 211 -4.25 -16.12 1.70
C ILE A 211 -3.71 -17.57 1.68
N SER A 212 -4.58 -18.57 1.47
CA SER A 212 -4.21 -19.98 1.43
C SER A 212 -3.73 -20.44 0.05
N ASP A 213 -4.18 -19.76 -1.02
CA ASP A 213 -3.91 -20.15 -2.39
C ASP A 213 -2.62 -19.56 -2.94
N THR A 214 -2.08 -18.57 -2.24
CA THR A 214 -0.81 -17.91 -2.59
C THR A 214 0.32 -18.33 -1.66
N GLU A 215 1.51 -18.48 -2.22
CA GLU A 215 2.74 -18.73 -1.49
C GLU A 215 3.83 -17.77 -1.99
N PHE A 216 4.57 -17.15 -1.06
CA PHE A 216 5.74 -16.34 -1.38
C PHE A 216 6.99 -17.00 -0.84
N ARG A 217 7.97 -17.23 -1.73
CA ARG A 217 9.24 -17.88 -1.39
C ARG A 217 10.39 -16.91 -1.57
N TYR A 218 11.19 -16.80 -0.54
CA TYR A 218 12.48 -16.13 -0.58
C TYR A 218 13.54 -17.12 -1.01
N GLU A 219 14.14 -16.88 -2.16
CA GLU A 219 15.09 -17.78 -2.82
C GLU A 219 16.33 -17.01 -3.25
N LYS A 220 17.40 -17.73 -3.59
CA LYS A 220 18.58 -17.15 -4.22
C LYS A 220 18.49 -17.33 -5.73
N ASN A 221 18.76 -16.27 -6.50
CA ASN A 221 18.92 -16.41 -7.95
C ASN A 221 20.29 -17.00 -8.30
N ASN A 222 20.55 -17.21 -9.60
CA ASN A 222 21.81 -17.77 -10.09
C ASN A 222 23.04 -16.90 -9.78
N LYS A 223 22.85 -15.64 -9.37
CA LYS A 223 23.92 -14.73 -8.93
C LYS A 223 24.09 -14.68 -7.41
N GLY A 224 23.29 -15.45 -6.65
CA GLY A 224 23.29 -15.45 -5.19
C GLY A 224 22.51 -14.30 -4.56
N GLU A 225 21.78 -13.51 -5.35
CA GLU A 225 20.94 -12.40 -4.86
C GLU A 225 19.61 -12.94 -4.34
N ASP A 226 19.08 -12.33 -3.28
CA ASP A 226 17.76 -12.67 -2.74
C ASP A 226 16.67 -12.22 -3.70
N ILE A 227 15.79 -13.15 -4.06
CA ILE A 227 14.61 -12.89 -4.87
C ILE A 227 13.37 -13.44 -4.18
N ILE A 228 12.21 -12.85 -4.52
CA ILE A 228 10.93 -13.35 -4.07
C ILE A 228 10.18 -13.89 -5.27
N ASN A 229 9.70 -15.11 -5.15
CA ASN A 229 8.82 -15.74 -6.13
C ASN A 229 7.44 -15.94 -5.53
N GLY A 230 6.39 -15.52 -6.28
CA GLY A 230 5.01 -15.81 -5.95
C GLY A 230 4.51 -17.09 -6.63
N TYR A 231 3.63 -17.81 -5.97
CA TYR A 231 3.00 -19.04 -6.49
C TYR A 231 1.50 -18.99 -6.19
N ILE A 232 0.67 -19.43 -7.14
CA ILE A 232 -0.77 -19.63 -6.96
C ILE A 232 -1.06 -21.09 -7.21
N ASN A 233 -1.71 -21.78 -6.27
CA ASN A 233 -2.00 -23.22 -6.36
C ASN A 233 -0.78 -24.07 -6.72
N LYS A 234 0.41 -23.70 -6.23
CA LYS A 234 1.74 -24.27 -6.50
C LYS A 234 2.35 -23.94 -7.87
N ASP A 235 1.63 -23.28 -8.74
CA ASP A 235 2.17 -22.81 -10.02
C ASP A 235 2.86 -21.46 -9.81
N LYS A 236 4.09 -21.33 -10.32
CA LYS A 236 4.81 -20.07 -10.24
C LYS A 236 4.05 -18.99 -11.02
N ILE A 237 3.88 -17.82 -10.39
CA ILE A 237 3.34 -16.65 -11.08
C ILE A 237 4.41 -16.24 -12.11
N THR A 238 4.15 -16.51 -13.38
CA THR A 238 4.96 -16.05 -14.51
C THR A 238 4.14 -15.02 -15.27
N ASN A 239 4.81 -14.02 -15.77
CA ASN A 239 4.20 -13.03 -16.66
C ASN A 239 4.24 -13.53 -18.09
#